data_e9f31d8fec4d778d2178cc619c7f4321
#
_entry.id   e9f31d8fec4d778d2178cc619c7f4321
#
_cell.length_a   1.000
_cell.length_b   1.000
_cell.length_c   1.000
_cell.angle_alpha   90.00
_cell.angle_beta   90.00
_cell.angle_gamma   90.00
#
_symmetry.space_group_name_H-M   'P 1'
#
loop_
_entity.id
_entity.type
_entity.pdbx_description
1 polymer ?
#
loop_
_entity_poly.entity_id
_entity_poly.type
_entity_poly.pdbx_seq_one_letter_code
_entity_poly.pdbx_strand_id
1 'polypeptide(L)'
;MNDRLRRLIADEIDCCDAEEIDQCRRANVEERLNVLQDLKADTKDRIHDEDLRAVSKLGNETRYTIIRLLVAADKDLCVCELEPLLDVSVSALSHALSDLSSAGLVDRQKRGRWRFYQPTERVRALVNAIDATRR
;
A
#
# COMPACT_ATOMS: atom_id res chain seq x y z
N MET A 1 -28.63 6.34 -3.43
CA MET A 1 -28.24 5.53 -2.29
C MET A 1 -28.47 4.06 -2.59
N ASN A 2 -27.57 3.24 -2.11
CA ASN A 2 -27.41 1.85 -2.53
C ASN A 2 -28.54 0.93 -2.02
N ASP A 3 -29.40 0.45 -2.92
CA ASP A 3 -30.50 -0.47 -2.60
C ASP A 3 -30.00 -1.81 -2.00
N ARG A 4 -28.77 -2.18 -2.30
CA ARG A 4 -28.12 -3.37 -1.71
C ARG A 4 -27.90 -3.21 -0.21
N LEU A 5 -27.45 -2.03 0.22
CA LEU A 5 -27.24 -1.73 1.63
C LEU A 5 -28.54 -1.78 2.43
N ARG A 6 -29.62 -1.23 1.84
CA ARG A 6 -30.95 -1.27 2.46
C ARG A 6 -31.45 -2.70 2.63
N ARG A 7 -31.23 -3.56 1.65
CA ARG A 7 -31.59 -4.98 1.74
C ARG A 7 -30.80 -5.71 2.81
N LEU A 8 -29.50 -5.49 2.84
CA LEU A 8 -28.62 -6.11 3.86
C LEU A 8 -29.09 -5.75 5.27
N ILE A 9 -29.35 -4.47 5.52
CA ILE A 9 -29.80 -3.99 6.84
C ILE A 9 -31.20 -4.53 7.17
N ALA A 10 -32.09 -4.63 6.18
CA ALA A 10 -33.42 -5.19 6.37
C ALA A 10 -33.39 -6.68 6.74
N ASP A 11 -32.43 -7.43 6.22
CA ASP A 11 -32.27 -8.86 6.53
C ASP A 11 -31.68 -9.10 7.93
N GLU A 12 -30.95 -8.14 8.48
CA GLU A 12 -30.32 -8.22 9.80
C GLU A 12 -31.25 -7.77 10.95
N ILE A 13 -32.38 -7.13 10.64
CA ILE A 13 -33.26 -6.56 11.66
C ILE A 13 -34.45 -7.50 11.91
N ASP A 14 -34.45 -8.09 13.09
CA ASP A 14 -35.58 -8.86 13.62
C ASP A 14 -36.41 -7.92 14.50
N CYS A 15 -37.30 -7.15 13.87
CA CYS A 15 -38.19 -6.22 14.56
C CYS A 15 -39.61 -6.79 14.76
N CYS A 16 -40.16 -6.55 15.92
CA CYS A 16 -41.26 -7.28 16.49
C CYS A 16 -42.69 -6.98 15.93
N ASP A 17 -42.94 -5.88 15.24
CA ASP A 17 -44.30 -5.52 14.77
C ASP A 17 -44.31 -4.85 13.39
N ALA A 18 -45.32 -5.18 12.56
CA ALA A 18 -45.40 -4.80 11.16
C ALA A 18 -45.56 -3.29 10.89
N GLU A 19 -46.14 -2.55 11.82
CA GLU A 19 -46.31 -1.10 11.67
C GLU A 19 -45.08 -0.30 12.07
N GLU A 20 -44.27 -0.83 12.99
CA GLU A 20 -43.03 -0.22 13.45
C GLU A 20 -41.81 -0.60 12.58
N ILE A 21 -41.94 -1.64 11.77
CA ILE A 21 -40.86 -2.16 10.93
C ILE A 21 -40.31 -1.08 9.98
N ASP A 22 -41.19 -0.28 9.37
CA ASP A 22 -40.75 0.74 8.41
C ASP A 22 -40.01 1.90 9.08
N GLN A 23 -40.41 2.28 10.27
CA GLN A 23 -39.79 3.34 11.06
C GLN A 23 -38.48 2.86 11.66
N CYS A 24 -38.45 1.63 12.16
CA CYS A 24 -37.26 0.97 12.68
C CYS A 24 -36.20 0.76 11.60
N ARG A 25 -36.62 0.35 10.40
CA ARG A 25 -35.72 0.19 9.24
C ARG A 25 -35.11 1.51 8.81
N ARG A 26 -35.87 2.61 8.80
CA ARG A 26 -35.34 3.94 8.47
C ARG A 26 -34.30 4.42 9.50
N ALA A 27 -34.64 4.30 10.78
CA ALA A 27 -33.75 4.69 11.87
C ALA A 27 -32.42 3.88 11.84
N ASN A 28 -32.50 2.58 11.60
CA ASN A 28 -31.34 1.71 11.52
C ASN A 28 -30.50 1.96 10.26
N VAL A 29 -31.14 2.30 9.13
CA VAL A 29 -30.43 2.70 7.91
C VAL A 29 -29.69 4.01 8.12
N GLU A 30 -30.31 5.02 8.76
CA GLU A 30 -29.67 6.30 9.05
C GLU A 30 -28.50 6.14 10.02
N GLU A 31 -28.67 5.36 11.08
CA GLU A 31 -27.60 5.07 12.03
C GLU A 31 -26.44 4.37 11.35
N ARG A 32 -26.72 3.37 10.53
CA ARG A 32 -25.67 2.65 9.78
C ARG A 32 -24.95 3.55 8.80
N LEU A 33 -25.67 4.43 8.11
CA LEU A 33 -25.07 5.40 7.19
C LEU A 33 -24.15 6.39 7.92
N ASN A 34 -24.56 6.85 9.11
CA ASN A 34 -23.73 7.73 9.93
C ASN A 34 -22.43 7.04 10.33
N VAL A 35 -22.50 5.78 10.76
CA VAL A 35 -21.33 4.96 11.08
C VAL A 35 -20.41 4.82 9.87
N LEU A 36 -20.98 4.55 8.69
CA LEU A 36 -20.22 4.41 7.44
C LEU A 36 -19.57 5.72 6.98
N GLN A 37 -20.26 6.85 7.19
CA GLN A 37 -19.71 8.16 6.87
C GLN A 37 -18.55 8.53 7.80
N ASP A 38 -18.68 8.23 9.09
CA ASP A 38 -17.59 8.41 10.06
C ASP A 38 -16.38 7.54 9.69
N LEU A 39 -16.64 6.29 9.33
CA LEU A 39 -15.59 5.38 8.86
C LEU A 39 -14.89 5.92 7.61
N LYS A 40 -15.65 6.45 6.66
CA LYS A 40 -15.09 7.06 5.45
C LYS A 40 -14.20 8.26 5.77
N ALA A 41 -14.66 9.14 6.68
CA ALA A 41 -13.89 10.31 7.10
C ALA A 41 -12.58 9.90 7.80
N ASP A 42 -12.65 8.97 8.75
CA ASP A 42 -11.49 8.45 9.46
C ASP A 42 -10.50 7.77 8.51
N THR A 43 -11.01 7.02 7.54
CA THR A 43 -10.18 6.34 6.53
C THR A 43 -9.46 7.36 5.64
N LYS A 44 -10.18 8.40 5.21
CA LYS A 44 -9.62 9.45 4.37
C LYS A 44 -8.42 10.15 5.05
N ASP A 45 -8.52 10.39 6.35
CA ASP A 45 -7.47 11.03 7.12
C ASP A 45 -6.21 10.14 7.27
N ARG A 46 -6.35 8.84 7.06
CA ARG A 46 -5.26 7.86 7.11
C ARG A 46 -4.62 7.57 5.76
N ILE A 47 -5.18 8.10 4.68
CA ILE A 47 -4.62 7.91 3.33
C ILE A 47 -3.66 9.07 3.04
N HIS A 48 -2.39 8.76 2.99
CA HIS A 48 -1.34 9.71 2.67
C HIS A 48 -0.76 9.41 1.29
N ASP A 49 -0.52 10.45 0.49
CA ASP A 49 0.06 10.31 -0.85
C ASP A 49 1.42 9.61 -0.83
N GLU A 50 2.19 9.86 0.21
CA GLU A 50 3.48 9.22 0.46
C GLU A 50 3.35 7.69 0.58
N ASP A 51 2.33 7.23 1.30
CA ASP A 51 2.06 5.79 1.46
C ASP A 51 1.62 5.15 0.15
N LEU A 52 0.73 5.82 -0.58
CA LEU A 52 0.27 5.36 -1.88
C LEU A 52 1.41 5.23 -2.88
N ARG A 53 2.32 6.20 -2.87
CA ARG A 53 3.51 6.18 -3.72
C ARG A 53 4.41 5.00 -3.39
N ALA A 54 4.67 4.76 -2.11
CA ALA A 54 5.48 3.64 -1.65
C ALA A 54 4.92 2.30 -2.11
N VAL A 55 3.63 2.06 -1.88
CA VAL A 55 2.95 0.82 -2.26
C VAL A 55 2.92 0.64 -3.78
N SER A 56 2.60 1.71 -4.52
CA SER A 56 2.53 1.70 -5.97
C SER A 56 3.89 1.37 -6.61
N LYS A 57 4.96 1.97 -6.13
CA LYS A 57 6.30 1.74 -6.68
C LYS A 57 6.83 0.35 -6.34
N LEU A 58 6.46 -0.19 -5.21
CA LEU A 58 6.84 -1.55 -4.82
C LEU A 58 6.14 -2.63 -5.66
N GLY A 59 4.99 -2.34 -6.22
CA GLY A 59 4.16 -3.27 -6.98
C GLY A 59 4.60 -3.54 -8.43
N ASN A 60 5.88 -3.45 -8.74
CA ASN A 60 6.43 -3.72 -10.06
C ASN A 60 7.55 -4.76 -9.94
N GLU A 61 7.61 -5.73 -10.85
CA GLU A 61 8.55 -6.85 -10.78
C GLU A 61 10.02 -6.39 -10.72
N THR A 62 10.42 -5.49 -11.62
CA THR A 62 11.80 -4.98 -11.66
C THR A 62 12.15 -4.25 -10.38
N ARG A 63 11.32 -3.33 -9.93
CA ARG A 63 11.54 -2.58 -8.70
C ARG A 63 11.53 -3.48 -7.46
N TYR A 64 10.62 -4.42 -7.41
CA TYR A 64 10.55 -5.38 -6.32
C TYR A 64 11.79 -6.27 -6.27
N THR A 65 12.28 -6.71 -7.43
CA THR A 65 13.53 -7.49 -7.53
C THR A 65 14.72 -6.69 -7.00
N ILE A 66 14.83 -5.42 -7.39
CA ILE A 66 15.87 -4.52 -6.87
C ILE A 66 15.81 -4.44 -5.34
N ILE A 67 14.64 -4.22 -4.79
CA ILE A 67 14.44 -4.16 -3.34
C ILE A 67 14.87 -5.47 -2.68
N ARG A 68 14.48 -6.62 -3.23
CA ARG A 68 14.86 -7.94 -2.68
C ARG A 68 16.37 -8.14 -2.69
N LEU A 69 17.03 -7.71 -3.75
CA LEU A 69 18.49 -7.77 -3.84
C LEU A 69 19.18 -6.89 -2.79
N LEU A 70 18.68 -5.66 -2.63
CA LEU A 70 19.22 -4.71 -1.65
C LEU A 70 19.01 -5.20 -0.21
N VAL A 71 17.84 -5.77 0.07
CA VAL A 71 17.52 -6.33 1.40
C VAL A 71 18.37 -7.56 1.70
N ALA A 72 18.63 -8.39 0.69
CA ALA A 72 19.48 -9.58 0.84
C ALA A 72 20.96 -9.25 1.00
N ALA A 73 21.42 -8.14 0.42
CA ALA A 73 22.78 -7.69 0.54
C ALA A 73 23.01 -7.04 1.92
N ASP A 74 24.08 -7.39 2.60
CA ASP A 74 24.46 -6.79 3.89
C ASP A 74 25.23 -5.48 3.73
N LYS A 75 25.20 -4.90 2.55
CA LYS A 75 25.93 -3.66 2.22
C LYS A 75 25.20 -2.89 1.14
N ASP A 76 25.58 -1.63 0.98
CA ASP A 76 25.14 -0.79 -0.13
C ASP A 76 25.57 -1.42 -1.45
N LEU A 77 24.73 -1.32 -2.47
CA LEU A 77 25.07 -1.76 -3.82
C LEU A 77 25.09 -0.58 -4.79
N CYS A 78 26.07 -0.58 -5.67
CA CYS A 78 26.14 0.39 -6.74
C CYS A 78 25.38 -0.12 -7.97
N VAL A 79 25.03 0.80 -8.90
CA VAL A 79 24.37 0.43 -10.17
C VAL A 79 25.19 -0.62 -10.93
N CYS A 80 26.51 -0.49 -10.90
CA CYS A 80 27.43 -1.43 -11.54
C CYS A 80 27.37 -2.85 -10.97
N GLU A 81 26.95 -2.99 -9.72
CA GLU A 81 26.75 -4.31 -9.08
C GLU A 81 25.35 -4.86 -9.34
N LEU A 82 24.35 -3.98 -9.47
CA LEU A 82 22.96 -4.37 -9.76
C LEU A 82 22.76 -4.76 -11.23
N GLU A 83 23.42 -4.08 -12.15
CA GLU A 83 23.26 -4.28 -13.58
C GLU A 83 23.42 -5.74 -14.04
N PRO A 84 24.48 -6.46 -13.63
CA PRO A 84 24.66 -7.86 -14.04
C PRO A 84 23.64 -8.82 -13.43
N LEU A 85 22.94 -8.41 -12.37
CA LEU A 85 21.96 -9.24 -11.68
C LEU A 85 20.54 -9.10 -12.27
N LEU A 86 20.32 -8.10 -13.12
CA LEU A 86 19.03 -7.77 -13.67
C LEU A 86 19.08 -7.82 -15.20
N ASP A 87 18.03 -8.34 -15.79
CA ASP A 87 17.91 -8.43 -17.26
C ASP A 87 17.16 -7.21 -17.80
N VAL A 88 17.69 -6.03 -17.50
CA VAL A 88 17.14 -4.73 -17.93
C VAL A 88 18.27 -3.81 -18.39
N SER A 89 17.93 -2.82 -19.20
CA SER A 89 18.90 -1.80 -19.63
C SER A 89 19.36 -0.93 -18.46
N VAL A 90 20.53 -0.31 -18.58
CA VAL A 90 21.04 0.66 -17.61
C VAL A 90 20.06 1.80 -17.40
N SER A 91 19.42 2.26 -18.48
CA SER A 91 18.41 3.32 -18.44
C SER A 91 17.19 2.89 -17.62
N ALA A 92 16.67 1.68 -17.86
CA ALA A 92 15.54 1.13 -17.09
C ALA A 92 15.89 0.94 -15.61
N LEU A 93 17.11 0.48 -15.31
CA LEU A 93 17.60 0.34 -13.96
C LEU A 93 17.68 1.70 -13.24
N SER A 94 18.23 2.71 -13.92
CA SER A 94 18.31 4.07 -13.36
C SER A 94 16.95 4.68 -13.09
N HIS A 95 15.98 4.47 -13.99
CA HIS A 95 14.60 4.89 -13.79
C HIS A 95 13.94 4.19 -12.60
N ALA A 96 14.12 2.88 -12.48
CA ALA A 96 13.58 2.10 -11.37
C ALA A 96 14.15 2.59 -10.02
N LEU A 97 15.45 2.81 -9.95
CA LEU A 97 16.11 3.33 -8.74
C LEU A 97 15.65 4.74 -8.40
N SER A 98 15.45 5.59 -9.40
CA SER A 98 14.90 6.94 -9.19
C SER A 98 13.48 6.89 -8.64
N ASP A 99 12.63 6.04 -9.17
CA ASP A 99 11.27 5.83 -8.67
C ASP A 99 11.26 5.33 -7.22
N LEU A 100 12.11 4.37 -6.90
CA LEU A 100 12.23 3.83 -5.54
C LEU A 100 12.76 4.87 -4.56
N SER A 101 13.72 5.67 -4.98
CA SER A 101 14.26 6.75 -4.16
C SER A 101 13.21 7.84 -3.88
N SER A 102 12.46 8.24 -4.90
CA SER A 102 11.38 9.23 -4.76
C SER A 102 10.26 8.76 -3.86
N ALA A 103 10.04 7.44 -3.80
CA ALA A 103 9.01 6.82 -2.96
C ALA A 103 9.48 6.55 -1.52
N GLY A 104 10.72 6.88 -1.17
CA GLY A 104 11.26 6.64 0.16
C GLY A 104 11.56 5.17 0.46
N LEU A 105 11.76 4.36 -0.58
CA LEU A 105 12.01 2.92 -0.44
C LEU A 105 13.50 2.58 -0.48
N VAL A 106 14.31 3.43 -1.11
CA VAL A 106 15.76 3.31 -1.10
C VAL A 106 16.40 4.67 -0.79
N ASP A 107 17.56 4.62 -0.14
CA ASP A 107 18.44 5.77 0.05
C ASP A 107 19.58 5.70 -0.94
N ARG A 108 19.90 6.85 -1.51
CA ARG A 108 21.01 6.99 -2.45
C ARG A 108 22.13 7.78 -1.80
N GLN A 109 23.34 7.26 -1.86
CA GLN A 109 24.52 7.92 -1.38
C GLN A 109 25.54 8.03 -2.51
N LYS A 110 26.02 9.23 -2.75
CA LYS A 110 27.07 9.49 -3.74
C LYS A 110 28.44 9.43 -3.05
N ARG A 111 29.34 8.58 -3.57
CA ARG A 111 30.73 8.47 -3.13
C ARG A 111 31.65 8.63 -4.35
N GLY A 112 32.21 9.83 -4.50
CA GLY A 112 32.98 10.17 -5.69
C GLY A 112 32.10 10.16 -6.95
N ARG A 113 32.47 9.35 -7.93
CA ARG A 113 31.70 9.17 -9.18
C ARG A 113 30.67 8.04 -9.09
N TRP A 114 30.60 7.31 -7.96
CA TRP A 114 29.74 6.15 -7.78
C TRP A 114 28.51 6.50 -6.96
N ARG A 115 27.37 5.91 -7.31
CA ARG A 115 26.13 6.00 -6.56
C ARG A 115 25.82 4.67 -5.93
N PHE A 116 25.68 4.66 -4.62
CA PHE A 116 25.33 3.50 -3.83
C PHE A 116 23.89 3.60 -3.35
N TYR A 117 23.23 2.47 -3.30
CA TYR A 117 21.83 2.36 -2.88
C TYR A 117 21.71 1.37 -1.74
N GLN A 118 20.86 1.71 -0.79
CA GLN A 118 20.51 0.83 0.32
C GLN A 118 19.00 0.92 0.58
N PRO A 119 18.38 -0.18 1.07
CA PRO A 119 16.95 -0.15 1.41
C PRO A 119 16.76 0.69 2.67
N THR A 120 15.64 1.44 2.71
CA THR A 120 15.22 2.15 3.91
C THR A 120 14.66 1.18 4.94
N GLU A 121 14.56 1.60 6.20
CA GLU A 121 13.90 0.81 7.25
C GLU A 121 12.45 0.52 6.89
N ARG A 122 11.78 1.48 6.26
CA ARG A 122 10.39 1.34 5.82
C ARG A 122 10.22 0.17 4.86
N VAL A 123 11.04 0.09 3.82
CA VAL A 123 10.94 -1.00 2.84
C VAL A 123 11.37 -2.33 3.42
N ARG A 124 12.32 -2.35 4.34
CA ARG A 124 12.68 -3.57 5.08
C ARG A 124 11.49 -4.11 5.86
N ALA A 125 10.78 -3.24 6.57
CA ALA A 125 9.58 -3.62 7.31
C ALA A 125 8.48 -4.15 6.39
N LEU A 126 8.25 -3.50 5.25
CA LEU A 126 7.26 -3.93 4.25
C LEU A 126 7.59 -5.32 3.69
N VAL A 127 8.83 -5.55 3.30
CA VAL A 127 9.28 -6.85 2.76
C VAL A 127 9.19 -7.94 3.82
N ASN A 128 9.59 -7.65 5.04
CA ASN A 128 9.48 -8.59 6.16
C ASN A 128 8.02 -8.96 6.43
N ALA A 129 7.11 -7.99 6.37
CA ALA A 129 5.67 -8.23 6.52
C ALA A 129 5.11 -9.13 5.39
N ILE A 130 5.55 -8.89 4.15
CA ILE A 130 5.17 -9.72 3.00
C ILE A 130 5.63 -11.17 3.22
N ASP A 131 6.89 -11.35 3.64
CA ASP A 131 7.45 -12.67 3.88
C ASP A 131 6.73 -13.40 5.04
N ALA A 132 6.46 -12.68 6.12
CA ALA A 132 5.81 -13.22 7.32
C ALA A 132 4.34 -13.60 7.10
N THR A 133 3.67 -12.99 6.12
CA THR A 133 2.23 -13.17 5.86
C THR A 133 1.94 -14.02 4.61
N ARG A 134 2.95 -14.54 3.95
CA ARG A 134 2.78 -15.39 2.76
C ARG A 134 2.08 -16.68 3.15
N ARG A 135 1.06 -17.01 2.39
CA ARG A 135 0.30 -18.24 2.57
C ARG A 135 0.80 -19.37 1.68
#